data_9e63b2a62aa9eadee66db70392c83038
#
_entry.id   9e63b2a62aa9eadee66db70392c83038
#
_cell.length_a   1.000
_cell.length_b   1.000
_cell.length_c   1.000
_cell.angle_alpha   90.00
_cell.angle_beta   90.00
_cell.angle_gamma   90.00
#
_symmetry.space_group_name_H-M   'P 1'
#
loop_
_entity.id
_entity.type
_entity.pdbx_description
1 polymer ?
#
loop_
_entity_poly.entity_id
_entity_poly.type
_entity_poly.pdbx_seq_one_letter_code
_entity_poly.pdbx_strand_id
1 'polypeptide(L)'
;DRSSYDVVHAYSDALTAIAPFSFAVDGSGNVQGDHSTEAMTLATSKGLANLALIHNLTGQSFDKGQISAMLNSRAARQRAVSDILEVVKTHGYSGVNIDFENVPPADRAELTQFMKELRAALAPSGYRVTMSVPAKHKDAPTSAWVGAFDYYELGRVCDQVMIMTYDEHTSGTGPGPIASLPWVEKVIKYAATQMPKRKILLGVAAYGYDWNT
;
A
#
# COMPACT_ATOMS: atom_id res chain seq x y z
N ASP A 1 2.42 8.38 -14.76
CA ASP A 1 2.26 8.97 -16.09
C ASP A 1 2.63 10.47 -16.06
N ARG A 2 2.67 11.13 -17.22
CA ARG A 2 3.06 12.54 -17.34
C ARG A 2 2.09 13.47 -16.62
N SER A 3 0.80 13.21 -16.70
CA SER A 3 -0.25 14.01 -16.04
C SER A 3 -0.07 14.00 -14.52
N SER A 4 0.17 12.84 -13.92
CA SER A 4 0.43 12.72 -12.48
C SER A 4 1.70 13.49 -12.08
N TYR A 5 2.76 13.40 -12.87
CA TYR A 5 3.98 14.15 -12.63
C TYR A 5 3.75 15.66 -12.64
N ASP A 6 3.04 16.19 -13.65
CA ASP A 6 2.77 17.62 -13.79
C ASP A 6 1.97 18.17 -12.60
N VAL A 7 0.99 17.41 -12.10
CA VAL A 7 0.24 17.77 -10.88
C VAL A 7 1.13 17.76 -9.64
N VAL A 8 1.92 16.71 -9.43
CA VAL A 8 2.86 16.64 -8.29
C VAL A 8 3.87 17.77 -8.34
N HIS A 9 4.40 18.10 -9.52
CA HIS A 9 5.32 19.22 -9.71
C HIS A 9 4.67 20.56 -9.35
N ALA A 10 3.45 20.81 -9.84
CA ALA A 10 2.73 22.07 -9.61
C ALA A 10 2.37 22.29 -8.13
N TYR A 11 2.05 21.21 -7.40
CA TYR A 11 1.58 21.27 -6.02
C TYR A 11 2.56 20.67 -5.00
N SER A 12 3.83 20.52 -5.38
CA SER A 12 4.85 19.89 -4.54
C SER A 12 4.98 20.49 -3.15
N ASP A 13 4.76 21.81 -3.00
CA ASP A 13 4.86 22.51 -1.72
C ASP A 13 3.75 22.14 -0.73
N ALA A 14 2.67 21.50 -1.21
CA ALA A 14 1.60 20.95 -0.37
C ALA A 14 1.83 19.49 0.04
N LEU A 15 2.90 18.86 -0.44
CA LEU A 15 3.18 17.44 -0.23
C LEU A 15 4.28 17.24 0.80
N THR A 16 4.24 16.11 1.51
CA THR A 16 5.30 15.66 2.42
C THR A 16 5.98 14.38 1.95
N ALA A 17 5.29 13.60 1.12
CA ALA A 17 5.80 12.34 0.56
C ALA A 17 5.14 12.04 -0.78
N ILE A 18 5.82 11.24 -1.60
CA ILE A 18 5.28 10.62 -2.80
C ILE A 18 5.59 9.13 -2.80
N ALA A 19 4.73 8.33 -3.43
CA ALA A 19 4.92 6.89 -3.63
C ALA A 19 4.48 6.52 -5.06
N PRO A 20 5.35 6.71 -6.06
CA PRO A 20 5.05 6.36 -7.44
C PRO A 20 4.80 4.85 -7.58
N PHE A 21 3.81 4.46 -8.37
CA PHE A 21 3.48 3.06 -8.65
C PHE A 21 4.58 2.46 -9.54
N SER A 22 5.48 1.64 -8.97
CA SER A 22 6.78 1.38 -9.61
C SER A 22 7.18 -0.10 -9.67
N PHE A 23 6.99 -0.88 -8.62
CA PHE A 23 7.59 -2.21 -8.54
C PHE A 23 6.56 -3.29 -8.27
N ALA A 24 6.63 -4.40 -9.02
CA ALA A 24 5.79 -5.58 -8.82
C ALA A 24 6.59 -6.70 -8.13
N VAL A 25 5.95 -7.44 -7.22
CA VAL A 25 6.47 -8.69 -6.68
C VAL A 25 5.75 -9.87 -7.31
N ASP A 26 6.51 -10.90 -7.70
CA ASP A 26 5.97 -12.17 -8.20
C ASP A 26 5.79 -13.23 -7.10
N GLY A 27 5.21 -14.39 -7.47
CA GLY A 27 4.97 -15.50 -6.55
C GLY A 27 6.24 -16.18 -6.02
N SER A 28 7.39 -15.92 -6.62
CA SER A 28 8.71 -16.40 -6.18
C SER A 28 9.45 -15.37 -5.31
N GLY A 29 8.86 -14.18 -5.12
CA GLY A 29 9.42 -13.10 -4.35
C GLY A 29 10.42 -12.22 -5.11
N ASN A 30 10.53 -12.36 -6.45
CA ASN A 30 11.33 -11.42 -7.21
C ASN A 30 10.61 -10.07 -7.33
N VAL A 31 11.34 -8.98 -7.11
CA VAL A 31 10.81 -7.62 -7.24
C VAL A 31 11.34 -7.00 -8.53
N GLN A 32 10.44 -6.60 -9.40
CA GLN A 32 10.76 -6.05 -10.72
C GLN A 32 10.00 -4.75 -10.95
N GLY A 33 10.60 -3.85 -11.68
CA GLY A 33 10.00 -2.57 -12.00
C GLY A 33 11.06 -1.54 -12.34
N ASP A 34 10.62 -0.31 -12.51
CA ASP A 34 11.52 0.80 -12.83
C ASP A 34 11.17 2.02 -11.94
N HIS A 35 12.18 2.77 -11.59
CA HIS A 35 12.02 3.99 -10.82
C HIS A 35 11.83 5.19 -11.76
N SER A 36 10.96 6.10 -11.37
CA SER A 36 10.82 7.37 -12.08
C SER A 36 11.93 8.33 -11.67
N THR A 37 12.97 8.48 -12.51
CA THR A 37 14.05 9.44 -12.26
C THR A 37 13.53 10.86 -12.08
N GLU A 38 12.52 11.26 -12.85
CA GLU A 38 11.90 12.59 -12.73
C GLU A 38 11.23 12.77 -11.36
N ALA A 39 10.46 11.78 -10.88
CA ALA A 39 9.81 11.84 -9.57
C ALA A 39 10.84 11.84 -8.43
N MET A 40 11.92 11.06 -8.55
CA MET A 40 13.02 11.04 -7.58
C MET A 40 13.72 12.39 -7.50
N THR A 41 14.05 12.99 -8.65
CA THR A 41 14.68 14.31 -8.73
C THR A 41 13.79 15.38 -8.12
N LEU A 42 12.49 15.37 -8.43
CA LEU A 42 11.52 16.30 -7.87
C LEU A 42 11.44 16.15 -6.33
N ALA A 43 11.27 14.93 -5.84
CA ALA A 43 11.19 14.66 -4.40
C ALA A 43 12.43 15.18 -3.67
N THR A 44 13.63 14.90 -4.20
CA THR A 44 14.88 15.36 -3.63
C THR A 44 14.97 16.89 -3.61
N SER A 45 14.65 17.56 -4.72
CA SER A 45 14.71 19.03 -4.84
C SER A 45 13.74 19.75 -3.92
N LYS A 46 12.63 19.11 -3.56
CA LYS A 46 11.57 19.65 -2.71
C LYS A 46 11.61 19.13 -1.27
N GLY A 47 12.58 18.28 -0.92
CA GLY A 47 12.68 17.69 0.41
C GLY A 47 11.52 16.75 0.76
N LEU A 48 10.86 16.16 -0.24
CA LEU A 48 9.78 15.19 -0.04
C LEU A 48 10.36 13.81 0.28
N ALA A 49 9.71 13.08 1.18
CA ALA A 49 9.98 11.67 1.32
C ALA A 49 9.52 10.95 0.04
N ASN A 50 10.36 10.04 -0.47
CA ASN A 50 10.03 9.24 -1.64
C ASN A 50 10.00 7.78 -1.23
N LEU A 51 8.85 7.11 -1.40
CA LEU A 51 8.66 5.71 -1.02
C LEU A 51 8.58 4.83 -2.27
N ALA A 52 9.34 3.73 -2.30
CA ALA A 52 9.16 2.71 -3.31
C ALA A 52 7.81 2.02 -3.09
N LEU A 53 6.90 2.09 -4.04
CA LEU A 53 5.63 1.37 -3.96
C LEU A 53 5.83 -0.02 -4.54
N ILE A 54 5.54 -1.04 -3.72
CA ILE A 54 5.65 -2.46 -4.08
C ILE A 54 4.24 -3.05 -4.12
N HIS A 55 3.83 -3.55 -5.28
CA HIS A 55 2.50 -4.10 -5.52
C HIS A 55 2.55 -5.54 -6.06
N ASN A 56 1.39 -6.20 -6.09
CA ASN A 56 1.23 -7.55 -6.68
C ASN A 56 0.36 -7.53 -7.95
N LEU A 57 0.32 -6.39 -8.65
CA LEU A 57 -0.39 -6.29 -9.94
C LEU A 57 0.38 -7.07 -11.01
N THR A 58 -0.32 -7.98 -11.71
CA THR A 58 0.20 -8.74 -12.84
C THR A 58 -0.73 -8.54 -14.03
N GLY A 59 -0.20 -7.93 -15.10
CA GLY A 59 -1.06 -7.49 -16.21
C GLY A 59 -2.07 -6.43 -15.77
N GLN A 60 -3.35 -6.76 -15.73
CA GLN A 60 -4.44 -5.85 -15.36
C GLN A 60 -5.15 -6.22 -14.06
N SER A 61 -4.62 -7.18 -13.28
CA SER A 61 -5.25 -7.62 -12.04
C SER A 61 -4.24 -7.90 -10.93
N PHE A 62 -4.67 -7.71 -9.70
CA PHE A 62 -3.92 -8.12 -8.52
C PHE A 62 -4.03 -9.64 -8.37
N ASP A 63 -2.93 -10.35 -8.63
CA ASP A 63 -2.92 -11.81 -8.70
C ASP A 63 -2.91 -12.45 -7.31
N LYS A 64 -4.07 -12.98 -6.95
CA LYS A 64 -4.31 -13.67 -5.68
C LYS A 64 -3.43 -14.91 -5.50
N GLY A 65 -3.17 -15.66 -6.57
CA GLY A 65 -2.38 -16.90 -6.50
C GLY A 65 -0.91 -16.61 -6.28
N GLN A 66 -0.37 -15.63 -7.00
CA GLN A 66 1.02 -15.24 -6.87
C GLN A 66 1.31 -14.65 -5.48
N ILE A 67 0.48 -13.71 -4.99
CA ILE A 67 0.71 -13.14 -3.68
C ILE A 67 0.61 -14.19 -2.56
N SER A 68 -0.35 -15.12 -2.66
CA SER A 68 -0.45 -16.24 -1.72
C SER A 68 0.78 -17.15 -1.77
N ALA A 69 1.29 -17.49 -2.95
CA ALA A 69 2.50 -18.31 -3.11
C ALA A 69 3.71 -17.62 -2.47
N MET A 70 3.89 -16.33 -2.70
CA MET A 70 4.99 -15.54 -2.11
C MET A 70 4.88 -15.51 -0.59
N LEU A 71 3.71 -15.19 -0.04
CA LEU A 71 3.49 -15.08 1.40
C LEU A 71 3.68 -16.40 2.13
N ASN A 72 3.28 -17.53 1.56
CA ASN A 72 3.37 -18.86 2.17
C ASN A 72 4.76 -19.50 2.02
N SER A 73 5.65 -18.96 1.20
CA SER A 73 7.02 -19.46 1.03
C SER A 73 8.02 -18.59 1.81
N ARG A 74 8.65 -19.16 2.84
CA ARG A 74 9.71 -18.46 3.57
C ARG A 74 10.83 -17.97 2.64
N ALA A 75 11.24 -18.79 1.68
CA ALA A 75 12.28 -18.43 0.73
C ALA A 75 11.87 -17.27 -0.18
N ALA A 76 10.61 -17.25 -0.66
CA ALA A 76 10.08 -16.16 -1.46
C ALA A 76 9.95 -14.87 -0.65
N ARG A 77 9.45 -14.92 0.60
CA ARG A 77 9.42 -13.73 1.48
C ARG A 77 10.82 -13.17 1.73
N GLN A 78 11.81 -14.03 2.02
CA GLN A 78 13.19 -13.58 2.24
C GLN A 78 13.79 -12.93 0.99
N ARG A 79 13.52 -13.47 -0.19
CA ARG A 79 13.93 -12.86 -1.46
C ARG A 79 13.27 -11.51 -1.65
N ALA A 80 11.95 -11.41 -1.50
CA ALA A 80 11.23 -10.15 -1.64
C ALA A 80 11.78 -9.08 -0.67
N VAL A 81 12.02 -9.43 0.58
CA VAL A 81 12.62 -8.51 1.57
C VAL A 81 14.02 -8.05 1.14
N SER A 82 14.85 -8.97 0.62
CA SER A 82 16.20 -8.64 0.12
C SER A 82 16.15 -7.70 -1.07
N ASP A 83 15.31 -8.02 -2.06
CA ASP A 83 15.17 -7.23 -3.28
C ASP A 83 14.59 -5.83 -2.98
N ILE A 84 13.60 -5.74 -2.10
CA ILE A 84 13.04 -4.46 -1.63
C ILE A 84 14.12 -3.60 -0.96
N LEU A 85 14.91 -4.20 -0.07
CA LEU A 85 16.01 -3.48 0.60
C LEU A 85 17.05 -2.98 -0.42
N GLU A 86 17.36 -3.78 -1.44
CA GLU A 86 18.26 -3.39 -2.53
C GLU A 86 17.69 -2.23 -3.36
N VAL A 87 16.41 -2.31 -3.75
CA VAL A 87 15.70 -1.23 -4.46
C VAL A 87 15.78 0.07 -3.67
N VAL A 88 15.46 0.03 -2.36
CA VAL A 88 15.47 1.22 -1.51
C VAL A 88 16.86 1.84 -1.42
N LYS A 89 17.90 1.03 -1.25
CA LYS A 89 19.29 1.47 -1.15
C LYS A 89 19.82 2.02 -2.46
N THR A 90 19.63 1.26 -3.54
CA THR A 90 20.21 1.58 -4.85
C THR A 90 19.63 2.86 -5.44
N HIS A 91 18.34 3.07 -5.26
CA HIS A 91 17.64 4.23 -5.81
C HIS A 91 17.45 5.38 -4.82
N GLY A 92 17.91 5.24 -3.57
CA GLY A 92 17.84 6.33 -2.58
C GLY A 92 16.43 6.66 -2.09
N TYR A 93 15.54 5.67 -2.01
CA TYR A 93 14.21 5.87 -1.42
C TYR A 93 14.30 6.10 0.10
N SER A 94 13.33 6.83 0.64
CA SER A 94 13.19 7.06 2.09
C SER A 94 12.58 5.85 2.81
N GLY A 95 12.09 4.87 2.07
CA GLY A 95 11.41 3.68 2.56
C GLY A 95 10.49 3.08 1.51
N VAL A 96 9.50 2.33 1.96
CA VAL A 96 8.56 1.60 1.08
C VAL A 96 7.11 1.85 1.45
N ASN A 97 6.23 1.72 0.46
CA ASN A 97 4.81 1.50 0.65
C ASN A 97 4.44 0.14 0.04
N ILE A 98 3.93 -0.77 0.86
CA ILE A 98 3.43 -2.07 0.39
C ILE A 98 1.96 -1.91 0.01
N ASP A 99 1.64 -2.25 -1.24
CA ASP A 99 0.31 -2.13 -1.83
C ASP A 99 -0.12 -3.49 -2.38
N PHE A 100 -0.31 -4.45 -1.46
CA PHE A 100 -0.78 -5.78 -1.81
C PHE A 100 -2.29 -5.83 -1.73
N GLU A 101 -2.92 -6.17 -2.84
CA GLU A 101 -4.37 -6.30 -2.92
C GLU A 101 -4.78 -7.73 -3.21
N ASN A 102 -6.06 -8.03 -2.99
CA ASN A 102 -6.66 -9.33 -3.22
C ASN A 102 -5.95 -10.49 -2.47
N VAL A 103 -5.35 -10.19 -1.33
CA VAL A 103 -4.67 -11.20 -0.49
C VAL A 103 -5.73 -12.13 0.11
N PRO A 104 -5.56 -13.47 0.00
CA PRO A 104 -6.51 -14.41 0.61
C PRO A 104 -6.63 -14.22 2.12
N PRO A 105 -7.83 -14.30 2.70
CA PRO A 105 -8.00 -14.20 4.15
C PRO A 105 -7.26 -15.29 4.94
N ALA A 106 -7.00 -16.44 4.33
CA ALA A 106 -6.21 -17.51 4.92
C ALA A 106 -4.75 -17.11 5.14
N ASP A 107 -4.23 -16.14 4.39
CA ASP A 107 -2.84 -15.69 4.45
C ASP A 107 -2.64 -14.47 5.38
N ARG A 108 -3.60 -14.22 6.28
CA ARG A 108 -3.57 -13.08 7.23
C ARG A 108 -2.32 -13.10 8.13
N ALA A 109 -1.95 -14.27 8.63
CA ALA A 109 -0.78 -14.43 9.49
C ALA A 109 0.52 -14.25 8.68
N GLU A 110 0.57 -14.78 7.48
CA GLU A 110 1.69 -14.74 6.55
C GLU A 110 1.95 -13.31 6.06
N LEU A 111 0.88 -12.54 5.77
CA LEU A 111 0.99 -11.12 5.44
C LEU A 111 1.60 -10.33 6.61
N THR A 112 1.11 -10.55 7.81
CA THR A 112 1.66 -9.94 9.02
C THR A 112 3.13 -10.34 9.23
N GLN A 113 3.46 -11.61 8.99
CA GLN A 113 4.83 -12.11 9.11
C GLN A 113 5.76 -11.46 8.08
N PHE A 114 5.35 -11.36 6.83
CA PHE A 114 6.10 -10.65 5.79
C PHE A 114 6.40 -9.20 6.21
N MET A 115 5.39 -8.47 6.69
CA MET A 115 5.58 -7.09 7.14
C MET A 115 6.54 -6.98 8.33
N LYS A 116 6.53 -7.94 9.26
CA LYS A 116 7.51 -8.03 10.37
C LYS A 116 8.93 -8.27 9.84
N GLU A 117 9.11 -9.18 8.90
CA GLU A 117 10.40 -9.48 8.26
C GLU A 117 10.93 -8.25 7.50
N LEU A 118 10.07 -7.58 6.74
CA LEU A 118 10.40 -6.36 6.02
C LEU A 118 10.82 -5.22 6.97
N ARG A 119 10.04 -5.01 8.03
CA ARG A 119 10.37 -4.00 9.07
C ARG A 119 11.73 -4.29 9.72
N ALA A 120 12.01 -5.54 10.06
CA ALA A 120 13.27 -5.93 10.67
C ALA A 120 14.48 -5.66 9.76
N ALA A 121 14.30 -5.79 8.44
CA ALA A 121 15.36 -5.55 7.47
C ALA A 121 15.59 -4.04 7.20
N LEU A 122 14.53 -3.23 7.16
CA LEU A 122 14.60 -1.83 6.75
C LEU A 122 14.87 -0.87 7.92
N ALA A 123 14.32 -1.13 9.10
CA ALA A 123 14.40 -0.24 10.26
C ALA A 123 15.83 0.07 10.75
N PRO A 124 16.80 -0.86 10.75
CA PRO A 124 18.16 -0.55 11.19
C PRO A 124 18.86 0.54 10.38
N SER A 125 18.43 0.74 9.12
CA SER A 125 18.94 1.81 8.24
C SER A 125 18.06 3.06 8.25
N GLY A 126 17.02 3.12 9.10
CA GLY A 126 16.13 4.28 9.22
C GLY A 126 15.07 4.37 8.11
N TYR A 127 14.92 3.36 7.27
CA TYR A 127 13.92 3.35 6.20
C TYR A 127 12.51 3.15 6.76
N ARG A 128 11.56 3.91 6.22
CA ARG A 128 10.14 3.79 6.59
C ARG A 128 9.50 2.56 5.95
N VAL A 129 8.61 1.93 6.72
CA VAL A 129 7.76 0.85 6.21
C VAL A 129 6.30 1.28 6.37
N THR A 130 5.62 1.48 5.25
CA THR A 130 4.21 1.85 5.21
C THR A 130 3.43 0.81 4.41
N MET A 131 2.11 0.77 4.58
CA MET A 131 1.26 -0.15 3.85
C MET A 131 -0.07 0.50 3.50
N SER A 132 -0.54 0.26 2.28
CA SER A 132 -1.92 0.53 1.87
C SER A 132 -2.80 -0.65 2.25
N VAL A 133 -3.98 -0.39 2.81
CA VAL A 133 -4.92 -1.45 3.24
C VAL A 133 -6.35 -1.12 2.81
N PRO A 134 -7.16 -2.11 2.44
CA PRO A 134 -8.56 -1.88 2.09
C PRO A 134 -9.36 -1.41 3.32
N ALA A 135 -10.36 -0.56 3.06
CA ALA A 135 -11.23 0.00 4.09
C ALA A 135 -12.10 -1.08 4.76
N LYS A 136 -12.16 -1.07 6.09
CA LYS A 136 -13.10 -1.87 6.88
C LYS A 136 -13.51 -1.14 8.14
N HIS A 137 -14.74 -1.39 8.61
CA HIS A 137 -15.32 -0.76 9.80
C HIS A 137 -15.51 -1.74 10.97
N LYS A 138 -15.07 -2.97 10.82
CA LYS A 138 -15.00 -4.02 11.85
C LYS A 138 -14.00 -5.08 11.41
N ASP A 139 -13.52 -5.91 12.34
CA ASP A 139 -12.74 -7.08 11.93
C ASP A 139 -13.64 -8.12 11.24
N ALA A 140 -13.18 -8.62 10.11
CA ALA A 140 -13.89 -9.60 9.29
C ALA A 140 -12.88 -10.61 8.71
N PRO A 141 -12.29 -11.48 9.55
CA PRO A 141 -11.15 -12.33 9.15
C PRO A 141 -11.48 -13.34 8.05
N THR A 142 -12.75 -13.62 7.79
CA THR A 142 -13.21 -14.52 6.72
C THR A 142 -13.61 -13.78 5.43
N SER A 143 -13.60 -12.45 5.43
CA SER A 143 -13.93 -11.68 4.24
C SER A 143 -12.88 -11.86 3.16
N ALA A 144 -13.32 -12.20 1.94
CA ALA A 144 -12.43 -12.37 0.79
C ALA A 144 -11.63 -11.11 0.44
N TRP A 145 -12.17 -9.92 0.77
CA TRP A 145 -11.57 -8.63 0.42
C TRP A 145 -10.69 -8.05 1.53
N VAL A 146 -11.16 -8.05 2.78
CA VAL A 146 -10.49 -7.36 3.89
C VAL A 146 -9.91 -8.32 4.94
N GLY A 147 -10.15 -9.63 4.82
CA GLY A 147 -9.86 -10.59 5.89
C GLY A 147 -8.37 -10.75 6.20
N ALA A 148 -7.52 -10.64 5.19
CA ALA A 148 -6.08 -10.75 5.36
C ALA A 148 -5.44 -9.58 6.14
N PHE A 149 -6.10 -8.42 6.21
CA PHE A 149 -5.51 -7.21 6.75
C PHE A 149 -5.83 -7.04 8.24
N ASP A 150 -4.94 -7.49 9.11
CA ASP A 150 -5.03 -7.28 10.56
C ASP A 150 -4.58 -5.88 10.93
N TYR A 151 -5.52 -4.93 11.10
CA TYR A 151 -5.20 -3.55 11.42
C TYR A 151 -4.41 -3.39 12.72
N TYR A 152 -4.68 -4.23 13.73
CA TYR A 152 -3.95 -4.18 14.99
C TYR A 152 -2.49 -4.58 14.80
N GLU A 153 -2.23 -5.73 14.18
CA GLU A 153 -0.87 -6.20 13.94
C GLU A 153 -0.11 -5.30 12.95
N LEU A 154 -0.75 -4.92 11.83
CA LEU A 154 -0.12 -4.03 10.84
C LEU A 154 0.20 -2.66 11.42
N GLY A 155 -0.69 -2.11 12.26
CA GLY A 155 -0.44 -0.85 12.96
C GLY A 155 0.72 -0.90 13.95
N ARG A 156 1.08 -2.09 14.47
CA ARG A 156 2.27 -2.27 15.33
C ARG A 156 3.57 -2.32 14.51
N VAL A 157 3.51 -2.88 13.31
CA VAL A 157 4.66 -3.10 12.44
C VAL A 157 4.99 -1.88 11.59
N CYS A 158 4.00 -1.29 10.94
CA CYS A 158 4.19 -0.17 10.03
C CYS A 158 4.45 1.15 10.76
N ASP A 159 5.20 2.04 10.12
CA ASP A 159 5.32 3.44 10.56
C ASP A 159 4.01 4.20 10.31
N GLN A 160 3.37 3.96 9.16
CA GLN A 160 2.06 4.47 8.80
C GLN A 160 1.28 3.43 8.01
N VAL A 161 -0.04 3.49 8.13
CA VAL A 161 -1.00 2.65 7.38
C VAL A 161 -1.94 3.58 6.64
N MET A 162 -1.91 3.53 5.31
CA MET A 162 -2.82 4.25 4.44
C MET A 162 -4.07 3.40 4.25
N ILE A 163 -5.20 3.89 4.70
CA ILE A 163 -6.48 3.21 4.52
C ILE A 163 -7.12 3.73 3.24
N MET A 164 -7.40 2.84 2.31
CA MET A 164 -8.05 3.13 1.04
C MET A 164 -9.54 3.42 1.27
N THR A 165 -9.84 4.59 1.86
CA THR A 165 -11.20 5.04 2.18
C THR A 165 -11.93 5.57 0.95
N TYR A 166 -11.97 4.74 -0.09
CA TYR A 166 -12.65 4.96 -1.37
C TYR A 166 -13.15 3.62 -1.92
N ASP A 167 -13.83 3.65 -3.05
CA ASP A 167 -14.49 2.49 -3.65
C ASP A 167 -15.58 1.86 -2.75
N GLU A 168 -16.32 2.72 -2.01
CA GLU A 168 -17.56 2.30 -1.34
C GLU A 168 -18.55 1.76 -2.36
N HIS A 169 -18.63 2.43 -3.53
CA HIS A 169 -19.29 1.94 -4.74
C HIS A 169 -18.30 1.97 -5.91
N THR A 170 -18.37 0.94 -6.75
CA THR A 170 -17.48 0.73 -7.91
C THR A 170 -18.29 0.48 -9.17
N SER A 171 -17.64 0.39 -10.31
CA SER A 171 -18.31 -0.04 -11.57
C SER A 171 -18.99 -1.41 -11.48
N GLY A 172 -18.59 -2.26 -10.53
CA GLY A 172 -19.20 -3.58 -10.28
C GLY A 172 -20.33 -3.57 -9.25
N THR A 173 -20.68 -2.43 -8.68
CA THR A 173 -21.81 -2.27 -7.74
C THR A 173 -22.87 -1.35 -8.32
N GLY A 174 -24.01 -1.20 -7.65
CA GLY A 174 -24.98 -0.16 -8.01
C GLY A 174 -24.41 1.24 -7.81
N PRO A 175 -25.03 2.27 -8.46
CA PRO A 175 -24.63 3.68 -8.34
C PRO A 175 -24.59 4.14 -6.88
N GLY A 176 -23.58 4.93 -6.54
CA GLY A 176 -23.42 5.49 -5.20
C GLY A 176 -22.13 6.30 -5.05
N PRO A 177 -21.91 6.91 -3.89
CA PRO A 177 -20.70 7.68 -3.64
C PRO A 177 -19.46 6.80 -3.64
N ILE A 178 -18.34 7.32 -4.12
CA ILE A 178 -17.02 6.67 -4.00
C ILE A 178 -16.61 6.56 -2.54
N ALA A 179 -16.95 7.54 -1.72
CA ALA A 179 -16.61 7.60 -0.30
C ALA A 179 -17.61 8.51 0.42
N SER A 180 -18.72 7.94 0.93
CA SER A 180 -19.65 8.73 1.73
C SER A 180 -19.05 9.10 3.09
N LEU A 181 -19.29 10.29 3.56
CA LEU A 181 -18.78 10.75 4.87
C LEU A 181 -19.13 9.81 6.02
N PRO A 182 -20.39 9.31 6.15
CA PRO A 182 -20.72 8.37 7.22
C PRO A 182 -19.96 7.04 7.16
N TRP A 183 -19.67 6.56 5.95
CA TRP A 183 -18.89 5.32 5.78
C TRP A 183 -17.42 5.56 6.13
N VAL A 184 -16.80 6.63 5.61
CA VAL A 184 -15.42 7.03 5.94
C VAL A 184 -15.25 7.19 7.46
N GLU A 185 -16.19 7.87 8.13
CA GLU A 185 -16.14 8.01 9.59
C GLU A 185 -16.17 6.67 10.33
N LYS A 186 -17.01 5.71 9.91
CA LYS A 186 -17.06 4.37 10.51
C LYS A 186 -15.72 3.65 10.35
N VAL A 187 -15.10 3.73 9.16
CA VAL A 187 -13.81 3.11 8.87
C VAL A 187 -12.72 3.70 9.77
N ILE A 188 -12.61 5.04 9.82
CA ILE A 188 -11.56 5.70 10.61
C ILE A 188 -11.77 5.53 12.11
N LYS A 189 -13.03 5.57 12.60
CA LYS A 189 -13.33 5.27 13.99
C LYS A 189 -12.88 3.86 14.38
N TYR A 190 -13.14 2.87 13.52
CA TYR A 190 -12.65 1.51 13.74
C TYR A 190 -11.12 1.46 13.73
N ALA A 191 -10.46 2.00 12.70
CA ALA A 191 -9.01 2.01 12.60
C ALA A 191 -8.34 2.63 13.84
N ALA A 192 -8.89 3.73 14.36
CA ALA A 192 -8.39 4.40 15.56
C ALA A 192 -8.53 3.57 16.85
N THR A 193 -9.33 2.51 16.86
CA THR A 193 -9.35 1.53 17.96
C THR A 193 -8.28 0.46 17.82
N GLN A 194 -7.72 0.28 16.62
CA GLN A 194 -6.74 -0.78 16.30
C GLN A 194 -5.30 -0.29 16.36
N MET A 195 -5.06 0.99 16.04
CA MET A 195 -3.72 1.56 15.98
C MET A 195 -3.69 3.04 16.39
N PRO A 196 -2.52 3.58 16.78
CA PRO A 196 -2.39 5.00 17.11
C PRO A 196 -2.78 5.90 15.93
N LYS A 197 -3.59 6.94 16.20
CA LYS A 197 -4.09 7.89 15.18
C LYS A 197 -2.99 8.49 14.30
N ARG A 198 -1.80 8.78 14.87
CA ARG A 198 -0.65 9.32 14.14
C ARG A 198 -0.10 8.38 13.04
N LYS A 199 -0.47 7.11 13.07
CA LYS A 199 -0.08 6.11 12.06
C LYS A 199 -1.11 5.96 10.94
N ILE A 200 -2.29 6.54 11.09
CA ILE A 200 -3.39 6.41 10.12
C ILE A 200 -3.27 7.52 9.08
N LEU A 201 -3.19 7.14 7.81
CA LEU A 201 -3.37 8.02 6.66
C LEU A 201 -4.74 7.73 6.05
N LEU A 202 -5.50 8.80 5.79
CA LEU A 202 -6.78 8.74 5.13
C LEU A 202 -6.56 8.79 3.62
N GLY A 203 -6.92 7.73 2.90
CA GLY A 203 -6.96 7.73 1.44
C GLY A 203 -8.15 8.55 0.93
N VAL A 204 -7.89 9.43 -0.03
CA VAL A 204 -8.91 10.26 -0.65
C VAL A 204 -8.93 9.99 -2.14
N ALA A 205 -10.09 9.62 -2.70
CA ALA A 205 -10.26 9.44 -4.13
C ALA A 205 -10.21 10.78 -4.88
N ALA A 206 -9.43 10.83 -5.96
CA ALA A 206 -9.43 11.93 -6.91
C ALA A 206 -10.08 11.50 -8.25
N TYR A 207 -11.05 10.60 -8.20
CA TYR A 207 -11.78 10.03 -9.34
C TYR A 207 -13.23 9.70 -8.96
N GLY A 208 -14.03 9.35 -9.96
CA GLY A 208 -15.39 8.85 -9.80
C GLY A 208 -15.74 7.86 -10.89
N TYR A 209 -16.85 7.16 -10.71
CA TYR A 209 -17.44 6.28 -11.73
C TYR A 209 -18.67 6.95 -12.33
N ASP A 210 -18.93 6.62 -13.59
CA ASP A 210 -20.15 6.98 -14.31
C ASP A 210 -20.96 5.71 -14.56
N TRP A 211 -22.25 5.74 -14.26
CA TRP A 211 -23.17 4.61 -14.44
C TRP A 211 -24.24 5.00 -15.46
N ASN A 212 -24.36 4.22 -16.52
CA ASN A 212 -25.52 4.31 -17.42
C ASN A 212 -26.74 3.72 -16.68
N THR A 213 -27.71 4.58 -16.36
CA THR A 213 -28.97 4.22 -15.69
C THR A 213 -30.13 4.23 -16.67
#